data_d349d9746e439d5ac88afdc7922682b9
#
_entry.id   d349d9746e439d5ac88afdc7922682b9
#
_cell.length_a   1.000
_cell.length_b   1.000
_cell.length_c   1.000
_cell.angle_alpha   90.00
_cell.angle_beta   90.00
_cell.angle_gamma   90.00
#
_symmetry.space_group_name_H-M   'P 1'
#
loop_
_entity.id
_entity.type
_entity.pdbx_description
1 polymer ?
#
loop_
_entity_poly.entity_id
_entity_poly.type
_entity_poly.pdbx_seq_one_letter_code
_entity_poly.pdbx_strand_id
1 'polypeptide(L)'
;MKKRKLVFAITAIMVFSAMMLTSNTKAQAAAKKTYTITPKSSPYKGKYKKAKGYYNSTTKQYFAIRSYLELLEKKGGGKLVIKKGTYKIPNVLYIPSNVTIELKDGVTIKKIMKTKAKKMKPSGGIFELLEPSKAKKKGVHGRYNGVHDVKIYSTGKAVIDQDYQGKTGQNCIALVMCHNRNVTIEGITFKNMKYGHFIEMDASQNVNVNRCTFTGYKASKRHTSEAINLDTPDKKTRGFTHGWSQYDCTPNQNVQITNCIFSNLEKAIGTHQYSVEKYHTDISISDCMIKNCVSGGIEMMNWQRVSLTNTRFMNIGKNSKGKYTSYNRDRKIRAILVRGGVSEINIKDCTFQNLPRVMQCMPWKNQNTATQYPMIYNHITQEEYQRIASQNKVLRGVDVPYIIVNTRYNDYNYPEKYYF
;
A
#
# COMPACT_ATOMS: atom_id res chain seq x y z
N MET A 1 21.36 63.72 7.36
CA MET A 1 22.03 62.37 7.29
C MET A 1 21.10 61.17 7.30
N LYS A 2 19.80 61.24 7.63
CA LYS A 2 18.90 60.07 7.66
C LYS A 2 18.29 59.64 6.30
N LYS A 3 18.21 60.49 5.31
CA LYS A 3 17.62 60.16 3.99
C LYS A 3 18.54 59.36 3.04
N ARG A 4 19.86 59.42 3.20
CA ARG A 4 20.82 58.67 2.35
C ARG A 4 20.93 57.19 2.74
N LYS A 5 20.67 56.80 3.99
CA LYS A 5 20.71 55.38 4.43
C LYS A 5 19.53 54.54 3.97
N LEU A 6 18.36 55.19 3.72
CA LEU A 6 17.14 54.50 3.29
C LEU A 6 17.19 54.12 1.80
N VAL A 7 17.85 54.95 0.97
CA VAL A 7 17.97 54.70 -0.47
C VAL A 7 18.91 53.52 -0.73
N PHE A 8 20.01 53.38 0.05
CA PHE A 8 20.91 52.25 -0.07
C PHE A 8 20.27 50.90 0.36
N ALA A 9 19.42 50.90 1.35
CA ALA A 9 18.72 49.70 1.78
C ALA A 9 17.68 49.20 0.75
N ILE A 10 16.98 50.10 0.09
CA ILE A 10 15.99 49.76 -0.94
C ILE A 10 16.67 49.24 -2.21
N THR A 11 17.78 49.81 -2.62
CA THR A 11 18.54 49.36 -3.78
C THR A 11 19.19 47.99 -3.55
N ALA A 12 19.66 47.66 -2.34
CA ALA A 12 20.19 46.36 -1.99
C ALA A 12 19.13 45.27 -1.99
N ILE A 13 17.91 45.58 -1.55
CA ILE A 13 16.77 44.63 -1.55
C ILE A 13 16.29 44.35 -2.98
N MET A 14 16.27 45.35 -3.86
CA MET A 14 15.89 45.12 -5.27
C MET A 14 16.95 44.32 -6.05
N VAL A 15 18.22 44.50 -5.79
CA VAL A 15 19.28 43.73 -6.43
C VAL A 15 19.29 42.28 -5.92
N PHE A 16 18.99 42.04 -4.65
CA PHE A 16 18.85 40.68 -4.13
C PHE A 16 17.60 39.97 -4.66
N SER A 17 16.48 40.68 -4.84
CA SER A 17 15.27 40.14 -5.46
C SER A 17 15.45 39.85 -6.95
N ALA A 18 16.22 40.65 -7.68
CA ALA A 18 16.54 40.41 -9.08
C ALA A 18 17.52 39.22 -9.26
N MET A 19 18.46 39.01 -8.33
CA MET A 19 19.36 37.83 -8.36
C MET A 19 18.66 36.53 -8.01
N MET A 20 17.57 36.54 -7.21
CA MET A 20 16.77 35.34 -6.95
C MET A 20 15.83 34.99 -8.12
N LEU A 21 15.50 35.94 -8.99
CA LEU A 21 14.65 35.70 -10.17
C LEU A 21 15.42 35.14 -11.37
N THR A 22 16.74 35.21 -11.41
CA THR A 22 17.55 34.71 -12.53
C THR A 22 18.13 33.31 -12.33
N SER A 23 17.96 32.68 -11.16
CA SER A 23 18.45 31.30 -10.91
C SER A 23 17.39 30.21 -11.15
N ASN A 24 16.20 30.56 -11.62
CA ASN A 24 15.23 29.59 -12.15
C ASN A 24 15.43 29.34 -13.66
N THR A 25 16.64 29.06 -14.07
CA THR A 25 16.84 28.24 -15.27
C THR A 25 16.31 26.86 -14.92
N LYS A 26 15.01 26.62 -15.21
CA LYS A 26 14.47 25.28 -15.31
C LYS A 26 15.42 24.52 -16.24
N ALA A 27 16.27 23.67 -15.68
CA ALA A 27 16.92 22.64 -16.46
C ALA A 27 15.76 21.95 -17.21
N GLN A 28 15.66 22.20 -18.49
CA GLN A 28 14.62 21.64 -19.37
C GLN A 28 14.85 20.13 -19.30
N ALA A 29 14.05 19.43 -18.48
CA ALA A 29 14.21 18.01 -18.26
C ALA A 29 14.12 17.35 -19.63
N ALA A 30 15.25 16.80 -20.10
CA ALA A 30 15.32 16.10 -21.37
C ALA A 30 14.13 15.13 -21.45
N ALA A 31 13.36 15.20 -22.55
CA ALA A 31 12.14 14.45 -22.70
C ALA A 31 12.40 12.97 -22.37
N LYS A 32 11.82 12.47 -21.27
CA LYS A 32 12.05 11.12 -20.79
C LYS A 32 11.63 10.12 -21.86
N LYS A 33 12.56 9.28 -22.32
CA LYS A 33 12.29 8.31 -23.40
C LYS A 33 11.15 7.36 -23.06
N THR A 34 10.25 7.16 -24.01
CA THR A 34 9.15 6.20 -23.93
C THR A 34 9.52 4.92 -24.69
N TYR A 35 9.33 3.80 -24.03
CA TYR A 35 9.48 2.47 -24.63
C TYR A 35 8.14 1.75 -24.61
N THR A 36 7.85 0.98 -25.66
CA THR A 36 6.59 0.24 -25.78
C THR A 36 6.88 -1.24 -25.95
N ILE A 37 6.16 -2.08 -25.20
CA ILE A 37 6.24 -3.52 -25.31
C ILE A 37 4.87 -4.16 -25.54
N THR A 38 4.87 -5.32 -26.18
CA THR A 38 3.74 -6.21 -26.42
C THR A 38 4.07 -7.61 -25.87
N PRO A 39 3.12 -8.54 -25.75
CA PRO A 39 3.42 -9.92 -25.37
C PRO A 39 4.43 -10.63 -26.31
N LYS A 40 4.56 -10.15 -27.55
CA LYS A 40 5.50 -10.69 -28.53
C LYS A 40 6.90 -10.08 -28.43
N SER A 41 7.06 -8.97 -27.70
CA SER A 41 8.34 -8.25 -27.59
C SER A 41 9.45 -9.13 -27.03
N SER A 42 10.63 -8.93 -27.61
CA SER A 42 11.88 -9.51 -27.10
C SER A 42 12.49 -8.62 -26.00
N PRO A 43 13.37 -9.14 -25.16
CA PRO A 43 14.19 -8.34 -24.27
C PRO A 43 14.99 -7.29 -25.07
N TYR A 44 15.21 -6.12 -24.45
CA TYR A 44 15.94 -5.01 -25.06
C TYR A 44 17.31 -5.47 -25.60
N LYS A 45 17.59 -5.18 -26.88
CA LYS A 45 18.81 -5.62 -27.58
C LYS A 45 19.12 -7.12 -27.42
N GLY A 46 18.09 -7.96 -27.28
CA GLY A 46 18.26 -9.41 -27.11
C GLY A 46 18.84 -9.85 -25.77
N LYS A 47 18.99 -8.95 -24.79
CA LYS A 47 19.45 -9.27 -23.45
C LYS A 47 18.68 -10.47 -22.88
N TYR A 48 19.39 -11.40 -22.24
CA TYR A 48 18.86 -12.66 -21.69
C TYR A 48 18.47 -13.76 -22.69
N LYS A 49 18.33 -13.52 -24.00
CA LYS A 49 17.98 -14.59 -24.96
C LYS A 49 18.93 -15.78 -24.90
N LYS A 50 20.23 -15.52 -24.67
CA LYS A 50 21.28 -16.55 -24.54
C LYS A 50 21.44 -17.12 -23.13
N ALA A 51 20.61 -16.72 -22.15
CA ALA A 51 20.68 -17.19 -20.78
C ALA A 51 20.14 -18.63 -20.67
N LYS A 52 21.00 -19.63 -20.98
CA LYS A 52 20.64 -21.06 -20.93
C LYS A 52 20.09 -21.45 -19.54
N GLY A 53 18.92 -22.09 -19.52
CA GLY A 53 18.26 -22.54 -18.31
C GLY A 53 17.42 -21.46 -17.60
N TYR A 54 17.40 -20.20 -18.05
CA TYR A 54 16.58 -19.13 -17.52
C TYR A 54 15.53 -18.63 -18.52
N TYR A 55 15.91 -18.44 -19.80
CA TYR A 55 15.05 -17.89 -20.84
C TYR A 55 14.36 -19.00 -21.63
N ASN A 56 13.03 -18.91 -21.75
CA ASN A 56 12.19 -19.76 -22.60
C ASN A 56 10.85 -19.04 -22.91
N SER A 57 9.93 -19.71 -23.59
CA SER A 57 8.62 -19.15 -23.96
C SER A 57 7.78 -18.70 -22.76
N THR A 58 7.91 -19.37 -21.61
CA THR A 58 7.18 -19.03 -20.37
C THR A 58 7.77 -17.81 -19.67
N THR A 59 9.08 -17.60 -19.73
CA THR A 59 9.78 -16.49 -19.05
C THR A 59 10.05 -15.29 -19.98
N LYS A 60 9.71 -15.40 -21.25
CA LYS A 60 9.97 -14.37 -22.26
C LYS A 60 9.44 -12.99 -21.87
N GLN A 61 8.17 -12.88 -21.47
CA GLN A 61 7.56 -11.59 -21.14
C GLN A 61 8.21 -10.96 -19.89
N TYR A 62 8.54 -11.77 -18.90
CA TYR A 62 9.26 -11.31 -17.71
C TYR A 62 10.62 -10.69 -18.11
N PHE A 63 11.41 -11.37 -18.92
CA PHE A 63 12.70 -10.85 -19.35
C PHE A 63 12.58 -9.64 -20.29
N ALA A 64 11.50 -9.55 -21.06
CA ALA A 64 11.22 -8.36 -21.84
C ALA A 64 11.02 -7.15 -20.91
N ILE A 65 10.07 -7.21 -19.97
CA ILE A 65 9.82 -6.12 -19.03
C ILE A 65 11.09 -5.79 -18.21
N ARG A 66 11.73 -6.80 -17.63
CA ARG A 66 12.94 -6.66 -16.84
C ARG A 66 14.03 -5.88 -17.56
N SER A 67 14.30 -6.22 -18.81
CA SER A 67 15.38 -5.59 -19.58
C SER A 67 15.12 -4.10 -19.86
N TYR A 68 13.85 -3.70 -20.00
CA TYR A 68 13.48 -2.30 -20.17
C TYR A 68 13.52 -1.54 -18.83
N LEU A 69 13.16 -2.16 -17.71
CA LEU A 69 13.32 -1.53 -16.37
C LEU A 69 14.80 -1.29 -16.05
N GLU A 70 15.68 -2.25 -16.36
CA GLU A 70 17.13 -2.08 -16.21
C GLU A 70 17.71 -1.00 -17.15
N LEU A 71 17.13 -0.84 -18.34
CA LEU A 71 17.48 0.25 -19.25
C LEU A 71 17.04 1.59 -18.69
N LEU A 72 15.82 1.68 -18.15
CA LEU A 72 15.29 2.90 -17.54
C LEU A 72 16.10 3.32 -16.33
N GLU A 73 16.56 2.38 -15.49
CA GLU A 73 17.51 2.70 -14.42
C GLU A 73 18.78 3.38 -14.96
N LYS A 74 19.41 2.79 -15.97
CA LYS A 74 20.62 3.35 -16.61
C LYS A 74 20.40 4.73 -17.26
N LYS A 75 19.16 5.04 -17.64
CA LYS A 75 18.79 6.31 -18.26
C LYS A 75 18.26 7.35 -17.26
N GLY A 76 18.28 7.05 -15.97
CA GLY A 76 17.76 7.94 -14.92
C GLY A 76 16.23 8.06 -14.91
N GLY A 77 15.52 7.16 -15.58
CA GLY A 77 14.06 7.11 -15.63
C GLY A 77 13.48 7.08 -17.05
N GLY A 78 12.16 7.24 -17.12
CA GLY A 78 11.42 7.27 -18.39
C GLY A 78 10.08 6.54 -18.31
N LYS A 79 9.49 6.25 -19.47
CA LYS A 79 8.16 5.64 -19.54
C LYS A 79 8.22 4.27 -20.24
N LEU A 80 7.59 3.28 -19.62
CA LEU A 80 7.34 1.96 -20.19
C LEU A 80 5.84 1.77 -20.44
N VAL A 81 5.46 1.71 -21.70
CA VAL A 81 4.08 1.43 -22.12
C VAL A 81 3.93 -0.06 -22.39
N ILE A 82 3.03 -0.70 -21.65
CA ILE A 82 2.70 -2.12 -21.80
C ILE A 82 1.37 -2.23 -22.55
N LYS A 83 1.41 -2.80 -23.78
CA LYS A 83 0.24 -2.96 -24.63
C LYS A 83 -0.61 -4.16 -24.26
N LYS A 84 -1.89 -4.17 -24.68
CA LYS A 84 -2.87 -5.24 -24.48
C LYS A 84 -2.27 -6.66 -24.57
N GLY A 85 -2.64 -7.52 -23.61
CA GLY A 85 -2.29 -8.93 -23.57
C GLY A 85 -1.87 -9.40 -22.18
N THR A 86 -1.58 -10.69 -22.05
CA THR A 86 -1.18 -11.32 -20.78
C THR A 86 0.32 -11.47 -20.71
N TYR A 87 0.89 -10.99 -19.60
CA TYR A 87 2.31 -11.04 -19.28
C TYR A 87 2.54 -11.94 -18.07
N LYS A 88 3.18 -13.08 -18.30
CA LYS A 88 3.50 -14.07 -17.26
C LYS A 88 4.73 -13.65 -16.47
N ILE A 89 4.57 -13.47 -15.17
CA ILE A 89 5.62 -12.94 -14.27
C ILE A 89 6.00 -14.00 -13.22
N PRO A 90 7.07 -14.78 -13.45
CA PRO A 90 7.54 -15.78 -12.51
C PRO A 90 8.37 -15.22 -11.35
N ASN A 91 9.00 -14.06 -11.52
CA ASN A 91 9.91 -13.47 -10.53
C ASN A 91 9.70 -11.97 -10.42
N VAL A 92 10.31 -11.34 -9.42
CA VAL A 92 10.17 -9.90 -9.14
C VAL A 92 10.70 -9.06 -10.30
N LEU A 93 9.93 -8.03 -10.63
CA LEU A 93 10.29 -6.94 -11.53
C LEU A 93 10.62 -5.70 -10.68
N TYR A 94 11.86 -5.32 -10.64
CA TYR A 94 12.34 -4.15 -9.89
C TYR A 94 12.13 -2.88 -10.68
N ILE A 95 11.46 -1.89 -10.06
CA ILE A 95 11.11 -0.60 -10.67
C ILE A 95 12.00 0.47 -10.06
N PRO A 96 12.86 1.13 -10.85
CA PRO A 96 13.74 2.20 -10.37
C PRO A 96 13.04 3.55 -10.30
N SER A 97 13.72 4.54 -9.74
CA SER A 97 13.23 5.93 -9.62
C SER A 97 12.92 6.58 -10.99
N ASN A 98 12.05 7.58 -10.96
CA ASN A 98 11.65 8.38 -12.12
C ASN A 98 11.00 7.57 -13.26
N VAL A 99 10.36 6.45 -12.94
CA VAL A 99 9.75 5.56 -13.92
C VAL A 99 8.23 5.66 -13.90
N THR A 100 7.67 5.82 -15.09
CA THR A 100 6.23 5.70 -15.34
C THR A 100 5.94 4.39 -16.07
N ILE A 101 5.09 3.53 -15.49
CA ILE A 101 4.56 2.33 -16.16
C ILE A 101 3.11 2.61 -16.54
N GLU A 102 2.83 2.60 -17.84
CA GLU A 102 1.46 2.69 -18.35
C GLU A 102 0.98 1.32 -18.80
N LEU A 103 -0.05 0.81 -18.14
CA LEU A 103 -0.74 -0.41 -18.54
C LEU A 103 -1.91 -0.03 -19.44
N LYS A 104 -1.84 -0.36 -20.74
CA LYS A 104 -2.93 -0.06 -21.66
C LYS A 104 -4.15 -0.93 -21.42
N ASP A 105 -5.28 -0.53 -21.96
CA ASP A 105 -6.51 -1.32 -21.90
C ASP A 105 -6.28 -2.78 -22.29
N GLY A 106 -6.86 -3.72 -21.53
CA GLY A 106 -6.74 -5.16 -21.77
C GLY A 106 -5.38 -5.77 -21.39
N VAL A 107 -4.54 -5.08 -20.61
CA VAL A 107 -3.31 -5.65 -20.02
C VAL A 107 -3.64 -6.54 -18.84
N THR A 108 -3.03 -7.72 -18.77
CA THR A 108 -3.01 -8.57 -17.58
C THR A 108 -1.57 -8.92 -17.21
N ILE A 109 -1.10 -8.42 -16.09
CA ILE A 109 0.16 -8.83 -15.44
C ILE A 109 -0.16 -9.99 -14.52
N LYS A 110 0.21 -11.22 -14.90
CA LYS A 110 -0.20 -12.45 -14.22
C LYS A 110 0.97 -13.13 -13.51
N LYS A 111 0.85 -13.35 -12.21
CA LYS A 111 1.78 -14.17 -11.44
C LYS A 111 1.74 -15.61 -11.90
N ILE A 112 2.93 -16.24 -12.05
CA ILE A 112 3.06 -17.69 -12.27
C ILE A 112 4.13 -18.26 -11.37
N MET A 113 3.92 -19.51 -10.92
CA MET A 113 4.88 -20.25 -10.07
C MET A 113 5.54 -21.43 -10.81
N LYS A 114 5.29 -21.60 -12.12
CA LYS A 114 5.93 -22.61 -12.97
C LYS A 114 6.68 -21.91 -14.10
N THR A 115 8.01 -21.95 -14.08
CA THR A 115 8.87 -21.25 -15.06
C THR A 115 9.20 -22.09 -16.27
N LYS A 116 9.12 -23.42 -16.15
CA LYS A 116 9.68 -24.38 -17.15
C LYS A 116 11.16 -24.08 -17.50
N ALA A 117 11.90 -23.42 -16.62
CA ALA A 117 13.30 -23.04 -16.76
C ALA A 117 14.11 -23.68 -15.64
N LYS A 118 15.09 -24.52 -15.99
CA LYS A 118 15.83 -25.36 -15.01
C LYS A 118 16.52 -24.54 -13.91
N LYS A 119 17.04 -23.35 -14.25
CA LYS A 119 17.82 -22.49 -13.34
C LYS A 119 16.99 -21.34 -12.72
N MET A 120 15.73 -21.14 -13.10
CA MET A 120 14.91 -20.04 -12.61
C MET A 120 13.84 -20.54 -11.64
N LYS A 121 14.06 -20.28 -10.36
CA LYS A 121 13.05 -20.49 -9.32
C LYS A 121 12.09 -19.26 -9.29
N PRO A 122 10.77 -19.46 -9.19
CA PRO A 122 9.83 -18.36 -9.05
C PRO A 122 9.94 -17.71 -7.67
N SER A 123 9.64 -16.41 -7.60
CA SER A 123 9.50 -15.68 -6.34
C SER A 123 8.04 -15.41 -6.00
N GLY A 124 7.76 -14.92 -4.78
CA GLY A 124 6.44 -14.51 -4.36
C GLY A 124 6.01 -13.10 -4.84
N GLY A 125 6.93 -12.25 -5.34
CA GLY A 125 6.62 -10.89 -5.76
C GLY A 125 6.28 -10.76 -7.25
N ILE A 126 5.55 -9.66 -7.61
CA ILE A 126 5.37 -9.22 -9.00
C ILE A 126 6.23 -7.98 -9.25
N PHE A 127 5.95 -6.88 -8.55
CA PHE A 127 6.70 -5.64 -8.61
C PHE A 127 7.32 -5.29 -7.26
N GLU A 128 8.47 -4.66 -7.28
CA GLU A 128 9.13 -4.12 -6.10
C GLU A 128 9.81 -2.79 -6.45
N LEU A 129 9.54 -1.75 -5.67
CA LEU A 129 10.16 -0.43 -5.86
C LEU A 129 11.58 -0.45 -5.31
N LEU A 130 12.50 -0.83 -6.15
CA LEU A 130 13.92 -0.95 -5.87
C LEU A 130 14.68 -0.84 -7.19
N GLU A 131 15.86 -0.26 -7.16
CA GLU A 131 16.72 -0.24 -8.34
C GLU A 131 17.20 -1.66 -8.70
N PRO A 132 17.02 -2.11 -9.96
CA PRO A 132 17.50 -3.40 -10.43
C PRO A 132 18.96 -3.72 -10.05
N SER A 133 19.83 -2.71 -10.05
CA SER A 133 21.26 -2.84 -9.68
C SER A 133 21.47 -3.11 -8.18
N LYS A 134 20.48 -2.80 -7.34
CA LYS A 134 20.54 -2.95 -5.87
C LYS A 134 19.82 -4.22 -5.36
N ALA A 135 19.13 -4.96 -6.23
CA ALA A 135 18.27 -6.09 -5.86
C ALA A 135 18.92 -7.19 -5.03
N LYS A 136 20.25 -7.33 -5.09
CA LYS A 136 21.03 -8.31 -4.31
C LYS A 136 21.87 -7.70 -3.20
N LYS A 137 21.81 -6.38 -3.01
CA LYS A 137 22.57 -5.68 -1.98
C LYS A 137 21.79 -5.69 -0.66
N LYS A 138 22.50 -5.54 0.45
CA LYS A 138 21.89 -5.48 1.78
C LYS A 138 21.99 -4.06 2.34
N GLY A 139 20.98 -3.63 3.12
CA GLY A 139 20.98 -2.39 3.87
C GLY A 139 21.23 -1.13 3.03
N VAL A 140 20.72 -1.09 1.80
CA VAL A 140 21.01 0.01 0.86
C VAL A 140 20.07 1.21 1.00
N HIS A 141 18.88 1.00 1.57
CA HIS A 141 17.88 2.06 1.75
C HIS A 141 17.38 2.12 3.20
N GLY A 142 17.20 3.35 3.68
CA GLY A 142 16.61 3.70 4.96
C GLY A 142 15.77 4.96 4.83
N ARG A 143 14.98 5.30 5.83
CA ARG A 143 14.05 6.42 5.82
C ARG A 143 13.22 6.43 4.52
N TYR A 144 13.21 7.54 3.79
CA TYR A 144 12.55 7.71 2.49
C TYR A 144 13.56 7.96 1.35
N ASN A 145 14.78 7.39 1.46
CA ASN A 145 15.85 7.66 0.50
C ASN A 145 15.99 6.65 -0.64
N GLY A 146 15.06 5.69 -0.71
CA GLY A 146 15.00 4.71 -1.79
C GLY A 146 14.39 5.24 -3.08
N VAL A 147 13.73 4.36 -3.80
CA VAL A 147 13.10 4.68 -5.07
C VAL A 147 12.05 5.79 -4.92
N HIS A 148 12.00 6.71 -5.88
CA HIS A 148 11.12 7.86 -5.85
C HIS A 148 10.57 8.24 -7.23
N ASP A 149 9.50 9.05 -7.24
CA ASP A 149 8.85 9.56 -8.45
C ASP A 149 8.43 8.44 -9.42
N VAL A 150 7.67 7.47 -8.87
CA VAL A 150 7.15 6.34 -9.64
C VAL A 150 5.65 6.50 -9.86
N LYS A 151 5.21 6.28 -11.11
CA LYS A 151 3.78 6.18 -11.44
C LYS A 151 3.50 4.85 -12.13
N ILE A 152 2.54 4.06 -11.62
CA ILE A 152 2.00 2.85 -12.24
C ILE A 152 0.52 3.09 -12.47
N TYR A 153 0.08 3.16 -13.73
CA TYR A 153 -1.29 3.55 -14.00
C TYR A 153 -1.91 2.89 -15.22
N SER A 154 -3.23 2.94 -15.26
CA SER A 154 -4.04 2.61 -16.44
C SER A 154 -5.17 3.62 -16.62
N THR A 155 -5.49 3.94 -17.85
CA THR A 155 -6.70 4.68 -18.24
C THR A 155 -7.80 3.77 -18.78
N GLY A 156 -7.54 2.47 -18.86
CA GLY A 156 -8.48 1.43 -19.30
C GLY A 156 -8.57 0.29 -18.29
N LYS A 157 -9.00 -0.87 -18.75
CA LYS A 157 -9.15 -2.09 -17.92
C LYS A 157 -7.83 -2.85 -17.85
N ALA A 158 -6.96 -2.52 -16.90
CA ALA A 158 -5.72 -3.25 -16.65
C ALA A 158 -5.79 -4.04 -15.35
N VAL A 159 -5.17 -5.21 -15.34
CA VAL A 159 -5.23 -6.16 -14.23
C VAL A 159 -3.83 -6.58 -13.79
N ILE A 160 -3.59 -6.58 -12.47
CA ILE A 160 -2.48 -7.27 -11.82
C ILE A 160 -3.07 -8.47 -11.07
N ASP A 161 -2.78 -9.67 -11.52
CA ASP A 161 -3.41 -10.91 -11.08
C ASP A 161 -2.41 -11.78 -10.31
N GLN A 162 -2.63 -11.96 -9.01
CA GLN A 162 -1.82 -12.87 -8.18
C GLN A 162 -2.16 -14.36 -8.43
N ASP A 163 -3.23 -14.66 -9.16
CA ASP A 163 -3.66 -16.03 -9.52
C ASP A 163 -3.80 -16.96 -8.32
N TYR A 164 -4.18 -16.43 -7.17
CA TYR A 164 -4.25 -17.13 -5.88
C TYR A 164 -2.93 -17.84 -5.50
N GLN A 165 -1.80 -17.29 -5.92
CA GLN A 165 -0.48 -17.85 -5.60
C GLN A 165 -0.08 -17.50 -4.15
N GLY A 166 0.98 -18.14 -3.69
CA GLY A 166 1.45 -18.08 -2.33
C GLY A 166 1.06 -19.30 -1.52
N LYS A 167 1.85 -19.57 -0.48
CA LYS A 167 1.68 -20.70 0.45
C LYS A 167 2.33 -20.37 1.79
N THR A 168 2.16 -21.21 2.78
CA THR A 168 2.85 -21.07 4.07
C THR A 168 4.37 -20.91 3.84
N GLY A 169 4.95 -19.85 4.41
CA GLY A 169 6.36 -19.50 4.27
C GLY A 169 6.76 -18.79 2.96
N GLN A 170 5.81 -18.55 2.05
CA GLN A 170 6.05 -17.78 0.82
C GLN A 170 4.85 -16.95 0.46
N ASN A 171 4.87 -15.68 0.87
CA ASN A 171 3.84 -14.71 0.49
C ASN A 171 3.87 -14.43 -1.02
N CYS A 172 2.71 -14.06 -1.57
CA CYS A 172 2.60 -13.48 -2.91
C CYS A 172 2.13 -12.03 -2.77
N ILE A 173 2.97 -11.08 -3.19
CA ILE A 173 2.69 -9.66 -3.10
C ILE A 173 2.75 -9.05 -4.50
N ALA A 174 1.72 -8.27 -4.87
CA ALA A 174 1.68 -7.69 -6.21
C ALA A 174 2.62 -6.49 -6.34
N LEU A 175 2.69 -5.64 -5.32
CA LEU A 175 3.59 -4.49 -5.26
C LEU A 175 4.19 -4.34 -3.86
N VAL A 176 5.50 -4.44 -3.76
CA VAL A 176 6.28 -4.18 -2.55
C VAL A 176 6.85 -2.78 -2.63
N MET A 177 6.60 -1.98 -1.59
CA MET A 177 7.06 -0.62 -1.44
C MET A 177 7.76 -0.48 -0.09
N CYS A 178 9.00 0.00 -0.09
CA CYS A 178 9.71 0.32 1.15
C CYS A 178 10.77 1.41 0.91
N HIS A 179 10.90 2.34 1.86
CA HIS A 179 11.80 3.48 1.77
C HIS A 179 11.57 4.38 0.54
N ASN A 180 10.33 4.45 0.08
CA ASN A 180 9.95 5.15 -1.15
C ASN A 180 9.34 6.53 -0.88
N ARG A 181 9.33 7.37 -1.91
CA ARG A 181 8.58 8.63 -1.88
C ARG A 181 8.00 8.99 -3.24
N ASN A 182 6.92 9.80 -3.23
CA ASN A 182 6.25 10.29 -4.43
C ASN A 182 5.80 9.14 -5.35
N VAL A 183 4.94 8.26 -4.85
CA VAL A 183 4.46 7.09 -5.60
C VAL A 183 2.98 7.25 -5.93
N THR A 184 2.62 7.03 -7.19
CA THR A 184 1.22 7.01 -7.64
C THR A 184 0.85 5.67 -8.25
N ILE A 185 -0.26 5.09 -7.78
CA ILE A 185 -0.86 3.85 -8.29
C ILE A 185 -2.30 4.18 -8.68
N GLU A 186 -2.66 4.03 -9.96
CA GLU A 186 -3.91 4.60 -10.43
C GLU A 186 -4.63 3.73 -11.48
N GLY A 187 -5.94 3.53 -11.30
CA GLY A 187 -6.82 2.92 -12.30
C GLY A 187 -6.56 1.43 -12.59
N ILE A 188 -6.04 0.68 -11.63
CA ILE A 188 -5.63 -0.72 -11.78
C ILE A 188 -6.54 -1.64 -10.98
N THR A 189 -6.88 -2.78 -11.55
CA THR A 189 -7.54 -3.87 -10.82
C THR A 189 -6.49 -4.87 -10.31
N PHE A 190 -6.38 -5.00 -9.00
CA PHE A 190 -5.62 -6.04 -8.32
C PHE A 190 -6.57 -7.18 -7.95
N LYS A 191 -6.21 -8.43 -8.30
CA LYS A 191 -7.12 -9.55 -8.04
C LYS A 191 -6.45 -10.85 -7.63
N ASN A 192 -7.28 -11.73 -7.01
CA ASN A 192 -6.95 -13.12 -6.73
C ASN A 192 -5.84 -13.31 -5.69
N MET A 193 -5.97 -12.66 -4.53
CA MET A 193 -5.08 -12.80 -3.38
C MET A 193 -5.33 -14.11 -2.62
N LYS A 194 -4.26 -14.71 -2.07
CA LYS A 194 -4.36 -15.87 -1.18
C LYS A 194 -3.47 -15.73 0.06
N TYR A 195 -2.19 -15.48 -0.11
CA TYR A 195 -1.20 -15.23 0.94
C TYR A 195 -0.47 -13.93 0.65
N GLY A 196 -0.28 -13.09 1.64
CA GLY A 196 0.33 -11.77 1.51
C GLY A 196 -0.68 -10.68 1.15
N HIS A 197 -0.26 -9.66 0.45
CA HIS A 197 -1.02 -8.44 0.19
C HIS A 197 -1.04 -8.12 -1.31
N PHE A 198 -1.95 -7.26 -1.75
CA PHE A 198 -1.78 -6.65 -3.07
C PHE A 198 -0.69 -5.58 -3.00
N ILE A 199 -0.74 -4.71 -2.00
CA ILE A 199 0.29 -3.69 -1.75
C ILE A 199 0.83 -3.89 -0.34
N GLU A 200 2.12 -4.11 -0.25
CA GLU A 200 2.92 -4.02 0.98
C GLU A 200 3.58 -2.66 1.00
N MET A 201 3.30 -1.84 2.01
CA MET A 201 3.75 -0.46 2.09
C MET A 201 4.46 -0.21 3.43
N ASP A 202 5.77 -0.01 3.36
CA ASP A 202 6.63 0.28 4.49
C ASP A 202 7.43 1.55 4.23
N ALA A 203 7.72 2.35 5.25
CA ALA A 203 8.58 3.54 5.13
C ALA A 203 8.36 4.29 3.80
N SER A 204 7.10 4.54 3.44
CA SER A 204 6.73 5.21 2.19
C SER A 204 6.14 6.58 2.48
N GLN A 205 6.53 7.58 1.69
CA GLN A 205 6.10 8.98 1.86
C GLN A 205 5.46 9.52 0.58
N ASN A 206 4.41 10.32 0.72
CA ASN A 206 3.67 10.92 -0.40
C ASN A 206 3.17 9.86 -1.39
N VAL A 207 2.32 8.95 -0.91
CA VAL A 207 1.76 7.87 -1.72
C VAL A 207 0.31 8.18 -2.08
N ASN A 208 -0.03 8.02 -3.34
CA ASN A 208 -1.40 8.16 -3.84
C ASN A 208 -1.85 6.87 -4.52
N VAL A 209 -2.89 6.24 -3.96
CA VAL A 209 -3.59 5.08 -4.54
C VAL A 209 -4.99 5.54 -4.94
N ASN A 210 -5.25 5.68 -6.23
CA ASN A 210 -6.48 6.29 -6.72
C ASN A 210 -7.18 5.43 -7.78
N ARG A 211 -8.51 5.38 -7.73
CA ARG A 211 -9.36 4.67 -8.71
C ARG A 211 -8.95 3.21 -8.95
N CYS A 212 -8.46 2.54 -7.91
CA CYS A 212 -8.06 1.14 -7.98
C CYS A 212 -9.19 0.22 -7.49
N THR A 213 -9.22 -1.00 -8.01
CA THR A 213 -10.10 -2.07 -7.53
C THR A 213 -9.25 -3.19 -6.96
N PHE A 214 -9.55 -3.60 -5.73
CA PHE A 214 -8.92 -4.72 -5.04
C PHE A 214 -9.97 -5.79 -4.80
N THR A 215 -9.78 -6.99 -5.39
CA THR A 215 -10.84 -8.00 -5.34
C THR A 215 -10.33 -9.43 -5.42
N GLY A 216 -11.08 -10.33 -4.79
CA GLY A 216 -10.82 -11.77 -4.86
C GLY A 216 -9.80 -12.25 -3.84
N TYR A 217 -10.32 -12.90 -2.82
CA TYR A 217 -9.54 -13.54 -1.76
C TYR A 217 -9.90 -15.03 -1.68
N LYS A 218 -8.88 -15.85 -1.48
CA LYS A 218 -9.03 -17.27 -1.16
C LYS A 218 -8.52 -17.51 0.24
N ALA A 219 -9.38 -18.01 1.12
CA ALA A 219 -9.03 -18.31 2.50
C ALA A 219 -7.78 -19.18 2.60
N SER A 220 -6.93 -18.87 3.55
CA SER A 220 -5.75 -19.62 3.92
C SER A 220 -5.77 -19.95 5.41
N LYS A 221 -4.82 -20.73 5.90
CA LYS A 221 -4.69 -21.00 7.34
C LYS A 221 -4.25 -19.77 8.14
N ARG A 222 -3.72 -18.74 7.49
CA ARG A 222 -3.38 -17.43 8.08
C ARG A 222 -4.46 -16.42 7.72
N HIS A 223 -5.00 -15.75 8.72
CA HIS A 223 -6.10 -14.79 8.59
C HIS A 223 -5.62 -13.39 8.97
N THR A 224 -4.71 -12.81 8.18
CA THR A 224 -4.17 -11.46 8.44
C THR A 224 -3.80 -10.76 7.13
N SER A 225 -4.54 -11.03 6.05
CA SER A 225 -4.21 -10.45 4.75
C SER A 225 -5.06 -9.22 4.45
N GLU A 226 -4.48 -8.07 4.60
CA GLU A 226 -4.99 -6.79 4.12
C GLU A 226 -4.72 -6.66 2.62
N ALA A 227 -5.63 -6.04 1.86
CA ALA A 227 -5.35 -5.74 0.45
C ALA A 227 -4.23 -4.69 0.33
N ILE A 228 -4.27 -3.65 1.16
CA ILE A 228 -3.17 -2.70 1.36
C ILE A 228 -2.72 -2.82 2.82
N ASN A 229 -1.49 -3.23 3.01
CA ASN A 229 -0.84 -3.32 4.31
C ASN A 229 0.09 -2.12 4.51
N LEU A 230 0.00 -1.48 5.68
CA LEU A 230 0.85 -0.38 6.11
C LEU A 230 1.64 -0.82 7.34
N ASP A 231 2.86 -1.26 7.15
CA ASP A 231 3.75 -1.64 8.25
C ASP A 231 5.02 -0.77 8.27
N THR A 232 5.95 -1.07 9.13
CA THR A 232 7.27 -0.45 9.21
C THR A 232 8.34 -1.48 8.85
N PRO A 233 9.47 -1.06 8.26
CA PRO A 233 10.61 -1.95 8.05
C PRO A 233 11.31 -2.23 9.38
N ASP A 234 10.67 -3.05 10.20
CA ASP A 234 11.13 -3.42 11.53
C ASP A 234 11.51 -4.92 11.55
N LYS A 235 12.77 -5.17 11.88
CA LYS A 235 13.30 -6.52 11.94
C LYS A 235 12.73 -7.33 13.10
N LYS A 236 12.41 -6.68 14.23
CA LYS A 236 11.88 -7.35 15.43
C LYS A 236 10.45 -7.83 15.21
N THR A 237 9.60 -6.97 14.65
CA THR A 237 8.21 -7.29 14.37
C THR A 237 8.03 -8.08 13.08
N ARG A 238 9.05 -8.11 12.20
CA ARG A 238 9.00 -8.68 10.85
C ARG A 238 7.99 -7.98 9.94
N GLY A 239 7.73 -6.70 10.16
CA GLY A 239 6.92 -5.88 9.28
C GLY A 239 7.45 -5.90 7.85
N PHE A 240 8.76 -5.92 7.71
CA PHE A 240 9.43 -6.06 6.42
C PHE A 240 10.59 -7.05 6.50
N THR A 241 10.81 -7.86 5.45
CA THR A 241 11.80 -8.96 5.49
C THR A 241 12.83 -8.95 4.37
N HIS A 242 12.81 -7.95 3.47
CA HIS A 242 13.73 -7.88 2.34
C HIS A 242 15.07 -7.28 2.77
N GLY A 243 16.15 -8.03 2.61
CA GLY A 243 17.49 -7.70 3.14
C GLY A 243 18.14 -6.41 2.64
N TRP A 244 17.59 -5.76 1.62
CA TRP A 244 18.08 -4.48 1.13
C TRP A 244 17.65 -3.28 2.00
N SER A 245 16.67 -3.45 2.89
CA SER A 245 16.27 -2.45 3.88
C SER A 245 17.30 -2.34 5.01
N GLN A 246 17.47 -1.13 5.56
CA GLN A 246 18.22 -0.87 6.78
C GLN A 246 17.44 -1.23 8.05
N TYR A 247 16.14 -1.56 7.92
CA TYR A 247 15.26 -1.92 9.05
C TYR A 247 15.22 -0.85 10.15
N ASP A 248 15.10 0.40 9.76
CA ASP A 248 15.18 1.57 10.65
C ASP A 248 13.85 1.95 11.29
N CYS A 249 12.83 1.11 11.13
CA CYS A 249 11.49 1.31 11.68
C CYS A 249 10.80 2.61 11.22
N THR A 250 11.20 3.19 10.10
CA THR A 250 10.57 4.40 9.55
C THR A 250 9.10 4.12 9.20
N PRO A 251 8.14 4.90 9.71
CA PRO A 251 6.72 4.71 9.40
C PRO A 251 6.36 5.26 8.02
N ASN A 252 5.14 5.00 7.57
CA ASN A 252 4.57 5.63 6.39
C ASN A 252 4.08 7.05 6.73
N GLN A 253 4.12 7.97 5.76
CA GLN A 253 3.70 9.35 5.92
C GLN A 253 3.02 9.89 4.66
N ASN A 254 1.92 10.63 4.84
CA ASN A 254 1.13 11.22 3.76
C ASN A 254 0.71 10.18 2.72
N VAL A 255 -0.17 9.27 3.15
CA VAL A 255 -0.75 8.22 2.31
C VAL A 255 -2.20 8.56 2.00
N GLN A 256 -2.53 8.63 0.72
CA GLN A 256 -3.87 8.91 0.23
C GLN A 256 -4.42 7.71 -0.53
N ILE A 257 -5.58 7.21 -0.13
CA ILE A 257 -6.29 6.09 -0.78
C ILE A 257 -7.68 6.62 -1.15
N THR A 258 -7.91 6.86 -2.43
CA THR A 258 -9.12 7.58 -2.87
C THR A 258 -9.83 6.88 -4.01
N ASN A 259 -11.17 6.98 -4.05
CA ASN A 259 -11.99 6.43 -5.14
C ASN A 259 -11.78 4.93 -5.39
N CYS A 260 -11.43 4.16 -4.36
CA CYS A 260 -11.07 2.75 -4.49
C CYS A 260 -12.22 1.82 -4.11
N ILE A 261 -12.24 0.64 -4.75
CA ILE A 261 -13.19 -0.42 -4.44
C ILE A 261 -12.44 -1.61 -3.85
N PHE A 262 -12.81 -2.00 -2.64
CA PHE A 262 -12.33 -3.20 -1.96
C PHE A 262 -13.47 -4.20 -1.85
N SER A 263 -13.33 -5.37 -2.45
CA SER A 263 -14.45 -6.33 -2.48
C SER A 263 -14.00 -7.78 -2.45
N ASN A 264 -14.75 -8.61 -1.71
CA ASN A 264 -14.47 -10.06 -1.62
C ASN A 264 -13.04 -10.35 -1.14
N LEU A 265 -12.68 -9.76 0.00
CA LEU A 265 -11.35 -9.80 0.60
C LEU A 265 -11.40 -10.37 2.02
N GLU A 266 -10.26 -10.58 2.62
CA GLU A 266 -10.17 -10.80 4.06
C GLU A 266 -10.36 -9.47 4.79
N LYS A 267 -9.47 -8.50 4.56
CA LYS A 267 -9.56 -7.12 5.00
C LYS A 267 -9.19 -6.16 3.86
N ALA A 268 -9.66 -4.93 3.92
CA ALA A 268 -9.34 -3.94 2.89
C ALA A 268 -7.98 -3.28 3.14
N ILE A 269 -7.82 -2.60 4.27
CA ILE A 269 -6.65 -1.79 4.59
C ILE A 269 -6.29 -2.02 6.05
N GLY A 270 -5.00 -2.06 6.37
CA GLY A 270 -4.62 -2.10 7.78
C GLY A 270 -3.13 -2.22 8.04
N THR A 271 -2.82 -2.19 9.32
CA THR A 271 -1.52 -2.49 9.90
C THR A 271 -1.68 -3.71 10.80
N HIS A 272 -0.80 -4.68 10.70
CA HIS A 272 -0.84 -5.87 11.56
C HIS A 272 0.46 -6.11 12.34
N GLN A 273 1.54 -5.43 12.02
CA GLN A 273 2.79 -5.47 12.78
C GLN A 273 2.99 -4.16 13.56
N TYR A 274 3.21 -4.27 14.84
CA TYR A 274 3.34 -3.13 15.72
C TYR A 274 4.80 -2.81 16.04
N SER A 275 5.25 -1.66 15.56
CA SER A 275 6.56 -1.08 15.95
C SER A 275 6.32 0.03 16.97
N VAL A 276 6.88 -0.11 18.17
CA VAL A 276 6.62 0.80 19.30
C VAL A 276 6.95 2.23 18.92
N GLU A 277 6.01 3.15 19.18
CA GLU A 277 6.16 4.61 18.94
C GLU A 277 6.54 5.00 17.51
N LYS A 278 6.30 4.12 16.53
CA LYS A 278 6.53 4.40 15.12
C LYS A 278 5.19 4.61 14.41
N TYR A 279 4.68 5.83 14.51
CA TYR A 279 3.35 6.17 14.05
C TYR A 279 3.31 6.46 12.55
N HIS A 280 2.44 5.77 11.83
CA HIS A 280 2.06 6.17 10.48
C HIS A 280 1.23 7.45 10.55
N THR A 281 1.59 8.47 9.78
CA THR A 281 0.98 9.78 9.92
C THR A 281 0.36 10.28 8.63
N ASP A 282 -0.68 11.11 8.78
CA ASP A 282 -1.35 11.75 7.64
C ASP A 282 -1.92 10.72 6.67
N ILE A 283 -2.70 9.77 7.21
CA ILE A 283 -3.37 8.71 6.43
C ILE A 283 -4.77 9.18 6.05
N SER A 284 -5.02 9.33 4.76
CA SER A 284 -6.32 9.74 4.22
C SER A 284 -6.95 8.65 3.37
N ILE A 285 -8.20 8.29 3.70
CA ILE A 285 -9.01 7.33 2.95
C ILE A 285 -10.33 8.01 2.64
N SER A 286 -10.66 8.19 1.35
CA SER A 286 -11.90 8.85 0.96
C SER A 286 -12.56 8.26 -0.27
N ASP A 287 -13.87 8.45 -0.37
CA ASP A 287 -14.66 8.09 -1.56
C ASP A 287 -14.51 6.59 -1.93
N CYS A 288 -14.34 5.75 -0.92
CA CYS A 288 -14.08 4.33 -1.12
C CYS A 288 -15.33 3.47 -0.87
N MET A 289 -15.34 2.30 -1.48
CA MET A 289 -16.33 1.25 -1.17
C MET A 289 -15.61 0.01 -0.64
N ILE A 290 -15.93 -0.40 0.59
CA ILE A 290 -15.40 -1.59 1.24
C ILE A 290 -16.56 -2.56 1.47
N LYS A 291 -16.54 -3.70 0.76
CA LYS A 291 -17.66 -4.65 0.81
C LYS A 291 -17.23 -6.11 0.78
N ASN A 292 -18.03 -6.96 1.43
CA ASN A 292 -17.79 -8.41 1.47
C ASN A 292 -16.38 -8.75 1.97
N CYS A 293 -15.89 -8.06 3.00
CA CYS A 293 -14.62 -8.35 3.65
C CYS A 293 -14.88 -9.25 4.86
N VAL A 294 -14.31 -10.46 4.84
CA VAL A 294 -14.73 -11.53 5.76
C VAL A 294 -14.21 -11.37 7.20
N SER A 295 -13.11 -10.63 7.42
CA SER A 295 -12.51 -10.44 8.75
C SER A 295 -12.57 -9.02 9.27
N GLY A 296 -12.93 -8.05 8.44
CA GLY A 296 -13.03 -6.64 8.80
C GLY A 296 -12.87 -5.70 7.62
N GLY A 297 -13.14 -4.42 7.82
CA GLY A 297 -12.92 -3.38 6.81
C GLY A 297 -11.53 -2.79 6.91
N ILE A 298 -11.33 -1.95 7.93
CA ILE A 298 -10.06 -1.25 8.20
C ILE A 298 -9.55 -1.63 9.59
N GLU A 299 -8.26 -1.84 9.70
CA GLU A 299 -7.56 -2.06 10.97
C GLU A 299 -6.49 -0.99 11.16
N MET A 300 -6.74 -0.02 12.05
CA MET A 300 -5.83 1.05 12.38
C MET A 300 -4.96 0.63 13.58
N MET A 301 -3.64 0.67 13.38
CA MET A 301 -2.67 0.39 14.44
C MET A 301 -1.47 1.32 14.25
N ASN A 302 -1.10 2.09 15.26
CA ASN A 302 -0.05 3.11 15.15
C ASN A 302 -0.34 4.21 14.09
N TRP A 303 -1.58 4.63 13.94
CA TRP A 303 -1.94 5.68 13.00
C TRP A 303 -2.26 6.99 13.73
N GLN A 304 -1.74 8.10 13.23
CA GLN A 304 -2.00 9.45 13.75
C GLN A 304 -2.40 10.40 12.61
N ARG A 305 -3.23 11.38 12.91
CA ARG A 305 -3.78 12.31 11.93
C ARG A 305 -4.45 11.56 10.76
N VAL A 306 -5.48 10.81 11.12
CA VAL A 306 -6.22 9.94 10.19
C VAL A 306 -7.49 10.64 9.72
N SER A 307 -7.71 10.65 8.42
CA SER A 307 -8.97 11.10 7.81
C SER A 307 -9.62 9.94 7.04
N LEU A 308 -10.83 9.55 7.46
CA LEU A 308 -11.66 8.56 6.76
C LEU A 308 -13.00 9.22 6.42
N THR A 309 -13.22 9.50 5.14
CA THR A 309 -14.40 10.28 4.73
C THR A 309 -15.14 9.65 3.57
N ASN A 310 -16.44 9.89 3.48
CA ASN A 310 -17.33 9.48 2.38
C ASN A 310 -17.11 8.03 1.91
N THR A 311 -16.89 7.11 2.86
CA THR A 311 -16.58 5.71 2.58
C THR A 311 -17.75 4.80 3.01
N ARG A 312 -18.12 3.86 2.14
CA ARG A 312 -19.21 2.93 2.41
C ARG A 312 -18.68 1.57 2.84
N PHE A 313 -19.17 1.08 3.98
CA PHE A 313 -18.91 -0.25 4.50
C PHE A 313 -20.16 -1.11 4.36
N MET A 314 -20.08 -2.22 3.61
CA MET A 314 -21.21 -3.09 3.32
C MET A 314 -20.86 -4.57 3.46
N ASN A 315 -21.74 -5.34 4.10
CA ASN A 315 -21.58 -6.80 4.21
C ASN A 315 -20.21 -7.20 4.82
N ILE A 316 -19.72 -6.46 5.78
CA ILE A 316 -18.48 -6.81 6.49
C ILE A 316 -18.75 -8.02 7.39
N GLY A 317 -17.82 -8.97 7.40
CA GLY A 317 -17.99 -10.27 8.05
C GLY A 317 -18.65 -11.31 7.14
N LYS A 318 -19.11 -10.95 5.95
CA LYS A 318 -19.80 -11.83 5.01
C LYS A 318 -18.94 -12.12 3.77
N ASN A 319 -19.08 -13.32 3.25
CA ASN A 319 -18.46 -13.69 1.98
C ASN A 319 -19.24 -13.12 0.77
N SER A 320 -18.76 -13.38 -0.44
CA SER A 320 -19.41 -12.94 -1.69
C SER A 320 -20.85 -13.45 -1.89
N LYS A 321 -21.24 -14.51 -1.18
CA LYS A 321 -22.59 -15.07 -1.18
C LYS A 321 -23.49 -14.46 -0.09
N GLY A 322 -23.03 -13.42 0.62
CA GLY A 322 -23.76 -12.76 1.69
C GLY A 322 -23.89 -13.58 2.98
N LYS A 323 -23.15 -14.70 3.10
CA LYS A 323 -23.19 -15.57 4.28
C LYS A 323 -22.01 -15.25 5.21
N TYR A 324 -22.26 -15.26 6.53
CA TYR A 324 -21.20 -15.27 7.52
C TYR A 324 -20.36 -16.54 7.35
N THR A 325 -19.06 -16.41 7.40
CA THR A 325 -18.16 -17.57 7.45
C THR A 325 -18.15 -18.16 8.86
N SER A 326 -17.87 -19.44 9.02
CA SER A 326 -17.79 -20.09 10.34
C SER A 326 -16.78 -19.41 11.27
N TYR A 327 -15.72 -18.85 10.70
CA TYR A 327 -14.74 -18.03 11.43
C TYR A 327 -15.34 -16.75 12.02
N ASN A 328 -16.39 -16.20 11.46
CA ASN A 328 -16.93 -14.89 11.81
C ASN A 328 -18.13 -14.92 12.74
N ARG A 329 -18.79 -16.07 12.87
CA ARG A 329 -19.99 -16.19 13.70
C ARG A 329 -19.71 -15.84 15.17
N ASP A 330 -18.53 -16.22 15.66
CA ASP A 330 -18.16 -16.10 17.07
C ASP A 330 -17.13 -15.00 17.34
N ARG A 331 -16.54 -14.37 16.32
CA ARG A 331 -15.39 -13.47 16.46
C ARG A 331 -15.72 -11.99 16.35
N LYS A 332 -17.01 -11.64 16.32
CA LYS A 332 -17.38 -10.24 16.54
C LYS A 332 -16.64 -9.26 15.60
N ILE A 333 -16.81 -9.45 14.29
CA ILE A 333 -16.23 -8.63 13.23
C ILE A 333 -16.77 -7.20 13.26
N ARG A 334 -15.99 -6.23 12.85
CA ARG A 334 -16.32 -4.80 12.79
C ARG A 334 -15.85 -4.18 11.47
N ALA A 335 -16.48 -3.07 11.10
CA ALA A 335 -16.05 -2.32 9.92
C ALA A 335 -14.70 -1.63 10.19
N ILE A 336 -14.54 -1.05 11.39
CA ILE A 336 -13.30 -0.37 11.78
C ILE A 336 -12.82 -0.95 13.11
N LEU A 337 -11.60 -1.44 13.12
CA LEU A 337 -10.87 -1.85 14.31
C LEU A 337 -9.74 -0.85 14.58
N VAL A 338 -9.70 -0.32 15.80
CA VAL A 338 -8.62 0.54 16.28
C VAL A 338 -7.88 -0.19 17.40
N ARG A 339 -6.57 -0.30 17.27
CA ARG A 339 -5.71 -0.96 18.25
C ARG A 339 -4.44 -0.16 18.54
N GLY A 340 -4.03 -0.13 19.81
CA GLY A 340 -2.78 0.52 20.21
C GLY A 340 -2.75 2.02 19.96
N GLY A 341 -1.59 2.57 19.67
CA GLY A 341 -1.34 4.00 19.58
C GLY A 341 -1.97 4.66 18.36
N VAL A 342 -3.25 5.01 18.46
CA VAL A 342 -3.99 5.75 17.43
C VAL A 342 -4.52 7.04 18.05
N SER A 343 -4.40 8.16 17.32
CA SER A 343 -4.84 9.49 17.76
C SER A 343 -5.22 10.37 16.58
N GLU A 344 -5.89 11.49 16.88
CA GLU A 344 -6.24 12.52 15.91
C GLU A 344 -7.01 11.95 14.71
N ILE A 345 -8.10 11.24 15.01
CA ILE A 345 -8.91 10.61 13.97
C ILE A 345 -10.13 11.46 13.60
N ASN A 346 -10.38 11.58 12.31
CA ASN A 346 -11.58 12.17 11.75
C ASN A 346 -12.29 11.15 10.85
N ILE A 347 -13.44 10.63 11.29
CA ILE A 347 -14.27 9.69 10.54
C ILE A 347 -15.61 10.36 10.29
N LYS A 348 -15.88 10.73 9.04
CA LYS A 348 -17.01 11.58 8.68
C LYS A 348 -17.67 11.12 7.37
N ASP A 349 -18.98 11.35 7.28
CA ASP A 349 -19.80 11.06 6.09
C ASP A 349 -19.71 9.60 5.59
N CYS A 350 -19.31 8.67 6.48
CA CYS A 350 -19.26 7.26 6.17
C CYS A 350 -20.62 6.59 6.34
N THR A 351 -20.84 5.51 5.60
CA THR A 351 -22.07 4.74 5.66
C THR A 351 -21.78 3.30 6.03
N PHE A 352 -22.52 2.76 7.01
CA PHE A 352 -22.37 1.40 7.52
C PHE A 352 -23.68 0.62 7.30
N GLN A 353 -23.59 -0.53 6.62
CA GLN A 353 -24.75 -1.34 6.26
C GLN A 353 -24.46 -2.83 6.34
N ASN A 354 -25.37 -3.59 6.95
CA ASN A 354 -25.33 -5.05 6.94
C ASN A 354 -24.00 -5.64 7.43
N LEU A 355 -23.64 -5.31 8.68
CA LEU A 355 -22.40 -5.71 9.33
C LEU A 355 -22.59 -5.85 10.86
N PRO A 356 -21.77 -6.65 11.56
CA PRO A 356 -21.96 -6.89 12.98
C PRO A 356 -21.73 -5.65 13.85
N ARG A 357 -20.70 -4.86 13.54
CA ARG A 357 -20.28 -3.70 14.36
C ARG A 357 -19.70 -2.60 13.51
N VAL A 358 -20.01 -1.35 13.85
CA VAL A 358 -19.43 -0.17 13.22
C VAL A 358 -17.94 -0.06 13.58
N MET A 359 -17.64 0.19 14.83
CA MET A 359 -16.27 0.46 15.27
C MET A 359 -15.99 -0.14 16.65
N GLN A 360 -14.78 -0.60 16.83
CA GLN A 360 -14.30 -1.06 18.14
C GLN A 360 -12.86 -0.59 18.35
N CYS A 361 -12.60 0.00 19.50
CA CYS A 361 -11.30 0.45 19.95
C CYS A 361 -10.83 -0.40 21.12
N MET A 362 -9.59 -0.85 21.10
CA MET A 362 -9.01 -1.63 22.20
C MET A 362 -7.52 -1.34 22.34
N PRO A 363 -6.97 -1.50 23.54
CA PRO A 363 -5.52 -1.44 23.71
C PRO A 363 -4.84 -2.57 22.95
N TRP A 364 -3.57 -2.41 22.71
CA TRP A 364 -2.73 -3.42 22.05
C TRP A 364 -1.54 -3.82 22.91
N LYS A 365 -1.22 -5.10 22.88
CA LYS A 365 0.01 -5.65 23.45
C LYS A 365 0.64 -6.54 22.38
N ASN A 366 1.87 -6.24 21.98
CA ASN A 366 2.57 -7.07 21.00
C ASN A 366 3.03 -8.38 21.67
N GLN A 367 2.48 -9.50 21.21
CA GLN A 367 2.81 -10.83 21.69
C GLN A 367 3.85 -11.57 20.83
N ASN A 368 4.17 -11.03 19.66
CA ASN A 368 5.01 -11.72 18.67
C ASN A 368 6.50 -11.49 18.86
N THR A 369 6.90 -10.68 19.82
CA THR A 369 8.31 -10.43 20.15
C THR A 369 8.64 -11.00 21.52
N ALA A 370 9.87 -11.46 21.72
CA ALA A 370 10.38 -11.90 23.01
C ALA A 370 10.39 -10.76 24.07
N THR A 371 10.16 -9.53 23.65
CA THR A 371 10.05 -8.36 24.48
C THR A 371 8.57 -8.14 24.83
N GLN A 372 8.20 -8.26 26.09
CA GLN A 372 6.89 -7.86 26.56
C GLN A 372 6.81 -6.34 26.53
N TYR A 373 6.04 -5.80 25.60
CA TYR A 373 5.71 -4.38 25.62
C TYR A 373 4.58 -4.11 26.62
N PRO A 374 4.57 -2.94 27.28
CA PRO A 374 3.45 -2.52 28.08
C PRO A 374 2.19 -2.45 27.22
N MET A 375 1.04 -2.42 27.88
CA MET A 375 -0.22 -2.19 27.21
C MET A 375 -0.21 -0.79 26.56
N ILE A 376 -0.57 -0.72 25.28
CA ILE A 376 -0.59 0.52 24.52
C ILE A 376 -2.04 0.88 24.22
N TYR A 377 -2.44 2.06 24.68
CA TYR A 377 -3.78 2.59 24.52
C TYR A 377 -3.85 3.53 23.31
N ASN A 378 -5.03 3.69 22.76
CA ASN A 378 -5.28 4.79 21.83
C ASN A 378 -5.44 6.10 22.61
N HIS A 379 -5.26 7.20 21.93
CA HIS A 379 -5.37 8.56 22.47
C HIS A 379 -6.51 9.35 21.80
N ILE A 380 -7.60 8.64 21.46
CA ILE A 380 -8.81 9.23 20.90
C ILE A 380 -9.59 9.87 22.04
N THR A 381 -9.95 11.14 21.92
CA THR A 381 -10.68 11.87 22.95
C THR A 381 -12.17 11.55 22.94
N GLN A 382 -12.85 11.88 24.03
CA GLN A 382 -14.30 11.69 24.12
C GLN A 382 -15.04 12.52 23.09
N GLU A 383 -14.60 13.74 22.83
CA GLU A 383 -15.16 14.63 21.82
C GLU A 383 -14.98 14.04 20.39
N GLU A 384 -13.85 13.42 20.13
CA GLU A 384 -13.63 12.73 18.85
C GLU A 384 -14.60 11.55 18.69
N TYR A 385 -14.81 10.72 19.72
CA TYR A 385 -15.79 9.64 19.66
C TYR A 385 -17.21 10.16 19.42
N GLN A 386 -17.63 11.20 20.13
CA GLN A 386 -18.95 11.82 19.98
C GLN A 386 -19.13 12.40 18.56
N ARG A 387 -18.13 13.09 18.06
CA ARG A 387 -18.11 13.61 16.70
C ARG A 387 -18.23 12.50 15.66
N ILE A 388 -17.46 11.42 15.79
CA ILE A 388 -17.54 10.26 14.91
C ILE A 388 -18.93 9.62 14.96
N ALA A 389 -19.50 9.44 16.12
CA ALA A 389 -20.84 8.86 16.28
C ALA A 389 -21.92 9.71 15.58
N SER A 390 -21.83 11.04 15.65
CA SER A 390 -22.83 11.95 15.09
C SER A 390 -22.68 12.23 13.59
N GLN A 391 -21.48 12.09 13.03
CA GLN A 391 -21.19 12.48 11.65
C GLN A 391 -21.28 11.34 10.62
N ASN A 392 -21.70 10.16 11.04
CA ASN A 392 -21.74 8.97 10.17
C ASN A 392 -23.15 8.38 10.13
N LYS A 393 -23.45 7.67 9.03
CA LYS A 393 -24.77 7.10 8.78
C LYS A 393 -24.78 5.61 8.97
N VAL A 394 -25.57 5.12 9.93
CA VAL A 394 -25.81 3.70 10.16
C VAL A 394 -27.12 3.30 9.52
N LEU A 395 -27.08 2.32 8.63
CA LEU A 395 -28.25 1.79 7.91
C LEU A 395 -28.69 0.44 8.48
N ARG A 396 -29.72 -0.15 7.92
CA ARG A 396 -30.28 -1.45 8.33
C ARG A 396 -29.24 -2.58 8.34
N GLY A 397 -29.43 -3.55 9.23
CA GLY A 397 -28.61 -4.76 9.30
C GLY A 397 -27.26 -4.54 9.99
N VAL A 398 -27.16 -3.56 10.87
CA VAL A 398 -26.02 -3.36 11.75
C VAL A 398 -26.42 -3.80 13.16
N ASP A 399 -25.71 -4.79 13.70
CA ASP A 399 -26.06 -5.40 14.99
C ASP A 399 -25.66 -4.49 16.16
N VAL A 400 -24.50 -3.83 16.06
CA VAL A 400 -23.99 -2.87 17.04
C VAL A 400 -23.67 -1.55 16.34
N PRO A 401 -24.60 -0.59 16.38
CA PRO A 401 -24.54 0.66 15.61
C PRO A 401 -23.70 1.76 16.25
N TYR A 402 -23.07 1.54 17.36
CA TYR A 402 -22.29 2.49 18.12
C TYR A 402 -20.81 2.09 18.18
N ILE A 403 -19.97 2.99 18.70
CA ILE A 403 -18.55 2.77 18.94
C ILE A 403 -18.39 2.05 20.28
N ILE A 404 -17.60 0.99 20.30
CA ILE A 404 -17.23 0.26 21.50
C ILE A 404 -15.78 0.60 21.85
N VAL A 405 -15.54 1.07 23.07
CA VAL A 405 -14.20 1.30 23.61
C VAL A 405 -13.92 0.31 24.73
N ASN A 406 -12.93 -0.55 24.54
CA ASN A 406 -12.52 -1.54 25.51
C ASN A 406 -11.28 -1.06 26.27
N THR A 407 -11.23 -1.36 27.54
CA THR A 407 -10.08 -1.04 28.43
C THR A 407 -9.07 -2.20 28.51
N ARG A 408 -9.47 -3.39 28.10
CA ARG A 408 -8.64 -4.60 28.15
C ARG A 408 -8.23 -5.12 26.78
N TYR A 409 -7.02 -5.61 26.70
CA TYR A 409 -6.49 -6.27 25.51
C TYR A 409 -7.26 -7.56 25.17
N ASN A 410 -7.54 -7.78 23.89
CA ASN A 410 -8.32 -8.93 23.39
C ASN A 410 -9.70 -9.13 24.01
N ASP A 411 -10.26 -8.11 24.61
CA ASP A 411 -11.61 -8.18 25.14
C ASP A 411 -12.66 -8.06 24.03
N TYR A 412 -12.81 -9.12 23.29
CA TYR A 412 -13.83 -9.22 22.25
C TYR A 412 -15.23 -9.43 22.82
N ASN A 413 -15.37 -9.79 24.09
CA ASN A 413 -16.65 -10.02 24.75
C ASN A 413 -17.18 -8.77 25.46
N TYR A 414 -16.38 -7.72 25.49
CA TYR A 414 -16.65 -6.41 26.10
C TYR A 414 -17.20 -6.43 27.53
N PRO A 415 -16.50 -6.99 28.48
CA PRO A 415 -16.91 -6.89 29.90
C PRO A 415 -16.86 -5.44 30.42
N GLU A 416 -15.93 -4.63 29.90
CA GLU A 416 -15.81 -3.21 30.23
C GLU A 416 -15.79 -2.39 28.94
N LYS A 417 -16.72 -1.48 28.76
CA LYS A 417 -16.85 -0.72 27.52
C LYS A 417 -17.56 0.61 27.73
N TYR A 418 -17.18 1.55 26.89
CA TYR A 418 -17.86 2.81 26.70
C TYR A 418 -18.55 2.78 25.34
N TYR A 419 -19.72 3.41 25.25
CA TYR A 419 -20.51 3.51 24.04
C TYR A 419 -20.67 4.97 23.64
N PHE A 420 -20.43 5.28 22.38
CA PHE A 420 -20.55 6.61 21.83
C PHE A 420 -21.46 6.61 20.60
#